data_7431f9744c2699e0078d86ebc0efdab2
#
_entry.id   7431f9744c2699e0078d86ebc0efdab2
#
_cell.length_a   1.000
_cell.length_b   1.000
_cell.length_c   1.000
_cell.angle_alpha   90.00
_cell.angle_beta   90.00
_cell.angle_gamma   90.00
#
_symmetry.space_group_name_H-M   'P 1'
#
loop_
_entity.id
_entity.type
_entity.pdbx_description
1 polymer ?
#
loop_
_entity_poly.entity_id
_entity_poly.type
_entity_poly.pdbx_seq_one_letter_code
_entity_poly.pdbx_strand_id
1 'polypeptide(L)'
;MATVIWFVLAHLCQTMMMENRLKFIEYGNPIGKTVVYFHGAPGSPDECSIFDKHGKEYGLNIICYDRLSAELTLQGKGYYQNLADAIKDKVNDGKVDLIGFSIGCHVALETSLYLGDQVGNLHLVAPAAPLVEGNFLDGMAGGVVFSLAMNYPAVFTLLSYCQSLLAKLTPNLLFKILFASAAGKDKELTRNRDFENYITPILKSCFNKSLKGYIRDINQYVAPWKVRINECKVNTYIWHGASDNWSPVGMAKYLADMIPGCKNTEVMEGFSHYSCLFESAPKICQQLAEESQVIPYDAAMPNY
;
A
#
# COMPACT_ATOMS: atom_id res chain seq x y z
N MET A 1 -10.57 36.20 -32.10
CA MET A 1 -9.58 36.30 -31.02
C MET A 1 -10.02 35.51 -29.77
N ALA A 2 -11.23 35.67 -29.26
CA ALA A 2 -11.73 34.93 -28.09
C ALA A 2 -11.70 33.40 -28.25
N THR A 3 -12.04 32.87 -29.41
CA THR A 3 -12.06 31.42 -29.69
C THR A 3 -10.66 30.77 -29.64
N VAL A 4 -9.63 31.46 -30.11
CA VAL A 4 -8.24 31.01 -30.09
C VAL A 4 -7.70 30.99 -28.66
N ILE A 5 -8.04 32.01 -27.87
CA ILE A 5 -7.65 32.08 -26.45
C ILE A 5 -8.30 30.94 -25.66
N TRP A 6 -9.57 30.64 -25.95
CA TRP A 6 -10.27 29.51 -25.28
C TRP A 6 -9.65 28.15 -25.62
N PHE A 7 -9.28 27.93 -26.90
CA PHE A 7 -8.57 26.69 -27.30
C PHE A 7 -7.18 26.57 -26.66
N VAL A 8 -6.43 27.66 -26.56
CA VAL A 8 -5.11 27.67 -25.92
C VAL A 8 -5.23 27.42 -24.41
N LEU A 9 -6.20 28.08 -23.75
CA LEU A 9 -6.46 27.83 -22.31
C LEU A 9 -6.96 26.42 -22.05
N ALA A 10 -7.85 25.86 -22.88
CA ALA A 10 -8.31 24.50 -22.78
C ALA A 10 -7.16 23.50 -23.00
N HIS A 11 -6.29 23.74 -23.97
CA HIS A 11 -5.12 22.90 -24.24
C HIS A 11 -4.08 22.99 -23.12
N LEU A 12 -3.81 24.19 -22.59
CA LEU A 12 -2.95 24.38 -21.41
C LEU A 12 -3.53 23.69 -20.16
N CYS A 13 -4.83 23.84 -19.93
CA CYS A 13 -5.52 23.17 -18.82
C CYS A 13 -5.46 21.65 -18.97
N GLN A 14 -5.67 21.12 -20.18
CA GLN A 14 -5.57 19.71 -20.49
C GLN A 14 -4.13 19.16 -20.34
N THR A 15 -3.14 19.95 -20.76
CA THR A 15 -1.71 19.61 -20.59
C THR A 15 -1.31 19.64 -19.12
N MET A 16 -1.74 20.65 -18.34
CA MET A 16 -1.53 20.71 -16.89
C MET A 16 -2.24 19.57 -16.15
N MET A 17 -3.45 19.17 -16.57
CA MET A 17 -4.15 18.01 -16.01
C MET A 17 -3.46 16.69 -16.35
N MET A 18 -2.84 16.56 -17.52
CA MET A 18 -2.06 15.38 -17.91
C MET A 18 -0.71 15.29 -17.18
N GLU A 19 -0.05 16.42 -16.91
CA GLU A 19 1.22 16.44 -16.14
C GLU A 19 1.04 16.08 -14.66
N ASN A 20 -0.18 16.23 -14.11
CA ASN A 20 -0.45 16.00 -12.70
C ASN A 20 -1.04 14.59 -12.40
N ARG A 21 -1.11 13.70 -13.39
CA ARG A 21 -1.59 12.35 -13.17
C ARG A 21 -0.56 11.53 -12.41
N LEU A 22 -0.99 10.91 -11.30
CA LEU A 22 -0.17 9.95 -10.56
C LEU A 22 0.29 8.82 -11.50
N LYS A 23 1.60 8.64 -11.59
CA LYS A 23 2.19 7.53 -12.33
C LYS A 23 1.87 6.21 -11.62
N PHE A 24 1.75 5.15 -12.38
CA PHE A 24 1.55 3.80 -11.85
C PHE A 24 2.31 2.79 -12.69
N ILE A 25 2.49 1.61 -12.15
CA ILE A 25 2.95 0.41 -12.86
C ILE A 25 1.88 -0.67 -12.75
N GLU A 26 1.87 -1.58 -13.72
CA GLU A 26 0.91 -2.66 -13.82
C GLU A 26 1.65 -3.99 -13.88
N TYR A 27 1.11 -4.99 -13.19
CA TYR A 27 1.56 -6.37 -13.20
C TYR A 27 0.38 -7.32 -13.39
N GLY A 28 0.66 -8.55 -13.81
CA GLY A 28 -0.38 -9.55 -14.06
C GLY A 28 -0.95 -9.48 -15.47
N ASN A 29 -2.27 -9.57 -15.60
CA ASN A 29 -2.98 -9.55 -16.87
C ASN A 29 -3.56 -8.14 -17.15
N PRO A 30 -3.06 -7.40 -18.14
CA PRO A 30 -3.49 -6.01 -18.38
C PRO A 30 -4.98 -5.85 -18.75
N ILE A 31 -5.64 -6.92 -19.20
CA ILE A 31 -7.08 -6.93 -19.53
C ILE A 31 -7.91 -7.61 -18.43
N GLY A 32 -7.28 -7.98 -17.32
CA GLY A 32 -7.92 -8.62 -16.19
C GLY A 32 -8.69 -7.65 -15.29
N LYS A 33 -9.33 -8.21 -14.25
CA LYS A 33 -9.98 -7.44 -13.19
C LYS A 33 -8.96 -6.54 -12.51
N THR A 34 -9.29 -5.25 -12.39
CA THR A 34 -8.40 -4.27 -11.75
C THR A 34 -8.36 -4.43 -10.24
N VAL A 35 -7.14 -4.51 -9.71
CA VAL A 35 -6.83 -4.53 -8.28
C VAL A 35 -5.78 -3.46 -8.02
N VAL A 36 -5.94 -2.63 -7.00
CA VAL A 36 -4.97 -1.60 -6.65
C VAL A 36 -4.16 -2.03 -5.42
N TYR A 37 -2.84 -2.03 -5.58
CA TYR A 37 -1.89 -2.36 -4.52
C TYR A 37 -1.26 -1.10 -3.93
N PHE A 38 -1.24 -1.01 -2.59
CA PHE A 38 -0.57 0.04 -1.84
C PHE A 38 0.65 -0.55 -1.14
N HIS A 39 1.84 -0.20 -1.63
CA HIS A 39 3.12 -0.72 -1.12
C HIS A 39 3.43 -0.26 0.31
N GLY A 40 4.35 -0.94 0.99
CA GLY A 40 4.83 -0.59 2.32
C GLY A 40 5.64 0.72 2.38
N ALA A 41 6.24 0.99 3.54
CA ALA A 41 7.21 2.07 3.72
C ALA A 41 8.30 1.62 4.72
N PRO A 42 9.60 1.64 4.28
CA PRO A 42 10.09 2.09 2.98
C PRO A 42 9.69 1.14 1.84
N GLY A 43 9.17 1.67 0.74
CA GLY A 43 8.66 0.91 -0.40
C GLY A 43 8.63 1.71 -1.69
N SER A 44 8.27 1.07 -2.78
CA SER A 44 8.04 1.69 -4.09
C SER A 44 7.03 0.86 -4.89
N PRO A 45 6.50 1.38 -6.02
CA PRO A 45 5.59 0.60 -6.87
C PRO A 45 6.14 -0.74 -7.33
N ASP A 46 7.47 -0.88 -7.49
CA ASP A 46 8.10 -2.13 -7.88
C ASP A 46 7.85 -3.30 -6.91
N GLU A 47 7.44 -3.00 -5.67
CA GLU A 47 7.05 -4.01 -4.67
C GLU A 47 5.88 -4.87 -5.18
N CYS A 48 5.01 -4.30 -6.02
CA CYS A 48 3.87 -4.98 -6.63
C CYS A 48 4.26 -6.16 -7.55
N SER A 49 5.53 -6.24 -7.99
CA SER A 49 6.01 -7.30 -8.89
C SER A 49 5.83 -8.72 -8.33
N ILE A 50 5.70 -8.86 -7.00
CA ILE A 50 5.38 -10.15 -6.35
C ILE A 50 4.04 -10.74 -6.84
N PHE A 51 3.12 -9.90 -7.28
CA PHE A 51 1.82 -10.32 -7.78
C PHE A 51 1.81 -10.66 -9.27
N ASP A 52 2.89 -10.39 -10.05
CA ASP A 52 2.90 -10.52 -11.51
C ASP A 52 2.50 -11.93 -11.99
N LYS A 53 3.15 -12.96 -11.43
CA LYS A 53 2.85 -14.35 -11.78
C LYS A 53 1.40 -14.71 -11.44
N HIS A 54 0.97 -14.39 -10.24
CA HIS A 54 -0.37 -14.74 -9.75
C HIS A 54 -1.47 -13.92 -10.44
N GLY A 55 -1.21 -12.64 -10.73
CA GLY A 55 -2.11 -11.82 -11.53
C GLY A 55 -2.34 -12.39 -12.94
N LYS A 56 -1.29 -12.89 -13.60
CA LYS A 56 -1.40 -13.59 -14.89
C LYS A 56 -2.21 -14.87 -14.77
N GLU A 57 -1.95 -15.68 -13.76
CA GLU A 57 -2.60 -16.97 -13.50
C GLU A 57 -4.10 -16.79 -13.22
N TYR A 58 -4.46 -15.79 -12.44
CA TYR A 58 -5.84 -15.56 -12.00
C TYR A 58 -6.59 -14.46 -12.76
N GLY A 59 -6.02 -13.93 -13.84
CA GLY A 59 -6.70 -12.94 -14.69
C GLY A 59 -6.90 -11.58 -14.00
N LEU A 60 -5.94 -11.15 -13.17
CA LEU A 60 -5.99 -9.89 -12.45
C LEU A 60 -4.99 -8.89 -13.01
N ASN A 61 -5.39 -7.62 -13.14
CA ASN A 61 -4.51 -6.49 -13.43
C ASN A 61 -4.19 -5.76 -12.11
N ILE A 62 -2.97 -5.94 -11.62
CA ILE A 62 -2.54 -5.36 -10.34
C ILE A 62 -1.83 -4.04 -10.60
N ILE A 63 -2.42 -2.94 -10.15
CA ILE A 63 -1.94 -1.57 -10.37
C ILE A 63 -1.34 -1.03 -9.08
N CYS A 64 -0.13 -0.50 -9.14
CA CYS A 64 0.48 0.22 -8.03
C CYS A 64 0.82 1.65 -8.44
N TYR A 65 0.17 2.62 -7.80
CA TYR A 65 0.46 4.04 -7.99
C TYR A 65 1.76 4.44 -7.28
N ASP A 66 2.57 5.28 -7.94
CA ASP A 66 3.74 5.90 -7.32
C ASP A 66 3.30 7.03 -6.37
N ARG A 67 2.67 6.61 -5.27
CA ARG A 67 2.07 7.51 -4.30
C ARG A 67 3.10 8.40 -3.58
N LEU A 68 4.36 7.95 -3.50
CA LEU A 68 5.42 8.75 -2.90
C LEU A 68 5.86 9.92 -3.79
N SER A 69 5.61 9.85 -5.11
CA SER A 69 5.84 10.94 -6.05
C SER A 69 4.67 11.92 -6.17
N ALA A 70 3.55 11.65 -5.49
CA ALA A 70 2.42 12.57 -5.43
C ALA A 70 2.85 13.96 -4.93
N GLU A 71 2.12 15.00 -5.34
CA GLU A 71 2.41 16.38 -4.95
C GLU A 71 2.57 16.52 -3.43
N LEU A 72 3.69 17.09 -3.00
CA LEU A 72 4.06 17.17 -1.58
C LEU A 72 3.18 18.12 -0.76
N THR A 73 2.48 19.02 -1.43
CA THR A 73 1.50 19.92 -0.80
C THR A 73 0.23 19.18 -0.39
N LEU A 74 -0.06 18.03 -1.02
CA LEU A 74 -1.18 17.18 -0.65
C LEU A 74 -0.87 16.39 0.62
N GLN A 75 -1.68 16.62 1.65
CA GLN A 75 -1.59 15.94 2.95
C GLN A 75 -2.98 15.55 3.46
N GLY A 76 -3.03 14.56 4.36
CA GLY A 76 -4.27 14.11 4.99
C GLY A 76 -5.37 13.82 3.97
N LYS A 77 -6.55 14.39 4.16
CA LYS A 77 -7.73 14.17 3.30
C LYS A 77 -7.44 14.42 1.82
N GLY A 78 -6.77 15.52 1.48
CA GLY A 78 -6.48 15.87 0.09
C GLY A 78 -5.57 14.85 -0.60
N TYR A 79 -4.65 14.25 0.13
CA TYR A 79 -3.77 13.20 -0.39
C TYR A 79 -4.54 11.91 -0.70
N TYR A 80 -5.37 11.43 0.23
CA TYR A 80 -6.15 10.19 0.02
C TYR A 80 -7.24 10.37 -1.03
N GLN A 81 -7.84 11.55 -1.09
CA GLN A 81 -8.81 11.88 -2.14
C GLN A 81 -8.15 11.91 -3.52
N ASN A 82 -6.96 12.49 -3.67
CA ASN A 82 -6.22 12.48 -4.92
C ASN A 82 -5.90 11.05 -5.40
N LEU A 83 -5.53 10.13 -4.48
CA LEU A 83 -5.37 8.71 -4.79
C LEU A 83 -6.69 8.08 -5.25
N ALA A 84 -7.78 8.35 -4.54
CA ALA A 84 -9.10 7.82 -4.89
C ALA A 84 -9.56 8.33 -6.26
N ASP A 85 -9.36 9.60 -6.57
CA ASP A 85 -9.74 10.19 -7.86
C ASP A 85 -8.92 9.58 -9.00
N ALA A 86 -7.61 9.35 -8.80
CA ALA A 86 -6.77 8.65 -9.78
C ALA A 86 -7.22 7.20 -10.02
N ILE A 87 -7.70 6.51 -8.99
CA ILE A 87 -8.25 5.15 -9.08
C ILE A 87 -9.59 5.18 -9.83
N LYS A 88 -10.50 6.12 -9.49
CA LYS A 88 -11.79 6.29 -10.18
C LYS A 88 -11.61 6.53 -11.66
N ASP A 89 -10.68 7.41 -12.03
CA ASP A 89 -10.33 7.70 -13.43
C ASP A 89 -9.87 6.44 -14.19
N LYS A 90 -9.20 5.49 -13.50
CA LYS A 90 -8.69 4.26 -14.11
C LYS A 90 -9.76 3.19 -14.27
N VAL A 91 -10.65 3.04 -13.29
CA VAL A 91 -11.67 1.98 -13.29
C VAL A 91 -13.02 2.44 -13.87
N ASN A 92 -13.12 3.72 -14.23
CA ASN A 92 -14.38 4.38 -14.59
C ASN A 92 -15.40 4.17 -13.45
N ASP A 93 -16.64 3.74 -13.76
CA ASP A 93 -17.67 3.47 -12.75
C ASP A 93 -17.64 2.03 -12.21
N GLY A 94 -16.58 1.27 -12.53
CA GLY A 94 -16.42 -0.13 -12.10
C GLY A 94 -16.00 -0.26 -10.63
N LYS A 95 -16.17 -1.49 -10.09
CA LYS A 95 -15.62 -1.84 -8.78
C LYS A 95 -14.12 -2.14 -8.88
N VAL A 96 -13.41 -1.89 -7.78
CA VAL A 96 -11.98 -2.16 -7.63
C VAL A 96 -11.72 -2.84 -6.29
N ASP A 97 -10.85 -3.84 -6.28
CA ASP A 97 -10.34 -4.40 -5.03
C ASP A 97 -9.03 -3.74 -4.63
N LEU A 98 -8.81 -3.64 -3.34
CA LEU A 98 -7.64 -2.98 -2.78
C LEU A 98 -6.80 -3.97 -1.98
N ILE A 99 -5.48 -3.89 -2.15
CA ILE A 99 -4.52 -4.62 -1.33
C ILE A 99 -3.58 -3.61 -0.71
N GLY A 100 -3.46 -3.59 0.61
CA GLY A 100 -2.45 -2.81 1.32
C GLY A 100 -1.41 -3.71 1.98
N PHE A 101 -0.16 -3.28 2.00
CA PHE A 101 0.91 -3.95 2.74
C PHE A 101 1.55 -2.99 3.75
N SER A 102 1.71 -3.44 5.00
CA SER A 102 2.36 -2.65 6.05
C SER A 102 1.68 -1.27 6.23
N ILE A 103 2.41 -0.16 6.16
CA ILE A 103 1.86 1.21 6.15
C ILE A 103 0.94 1.45 4.93
N GLY A 104 1.13 0.73 3.84
CA GLY A 104 0.20 0.75 2.70
C GLY A 104 -1.23 0.37 3.09
N CYS A 105 -1.42 -0.39 4.17
CA CYS A 105 -2.74 -0.70 4.72
C CYS A 105 -3.47 0.55 5.24
N HIS A 106 -2.75 1.45 5.94
CA HIS A 106 -3.29 2.74 6.35
C HIS A 106 -3.73 3.57 5.14
N VAL A 107 -2.87 3.63 4.09
CA VAL A 107 -3.21 4.36 2.87
C VAL A 107 -4.42 3.75 2.16
N ALA A 108 -4.50 2.42 2.08
CA ALA A 108 -5.62 1.70 1.48
C ALA A 108 -6.93 1.96 2.24
N LEU A 109 -6.91 1.87 3.58
CA LEU A 109 -8.05 2.17 4.45
C LEU A 109 -8.55 3.61 4.24
N GLU A 110 -7.67 4.60 4.32
CA GLU A 110 -8.03 6.00 4.15
C GLU A 110 -8.57 6.28 2.73
N THR A 111 -7.94 5.70 1.69
CA THR A 111 -8.37 5.86 0.30
C THR A 111 -9.73 5.20 0.05
N SER A 112 -10.00 4.04 0.66
CA SER A 112 -11.25 3.31 0.51
C SER A 112 -12.47 4.14 0.92
N LEU A 113 -12.33 5.02 1.91
CA LEU A 113 -13.41 5.90 2.36
C LEU A 113 -13.83 6.94 1.31
N TYR A 114 -12.93 7.32 0.40
CA TYR A 114 -13.23 8.24 -0.72
C TYR A 114 -13.71 7.50 -1.97
N LEU A 115 -13.39 6.21 -2.10
CA LEU A 115 -13.91 5.34 -3.15
C LEU A 115 -15.33 4.88 -2.85
N GLY A 116 -15.69 4.73 -1.56
CA GLY A 116 -17.03 4.32 -1.14
C GLY A 116 -17.45 2.97 -1.73
N ASP A 117 -18.63 2.93 -2.34
CA ASP A 117 -19.24 1.71 -2.91
C ASP A 117 -18.49 1.14 -4.12
N GLN A 118 -17.49 1.86 -4.66
CA GLN A 118 -16.63 1.34 -5.73
C GLN A 118 -15.61 0.32 -5.22
N VAL A 119 -15.38 0.23 -3.89
CA VAL A 119 -14.50 -0.81 -3.34
C VAL A 119 -15.27 -2.12 -3.22
N GLY A 120 -14.76 -3.17 -3.85
CA GLY A 120 -15.26 -4.54 -3.70
C GLY A 120 -14.77 -5.14 -2.39
N ASN A 121 -13.48 -5.43 -2.31
CA ASN A 121 -12.82 -6.01 -1.14
C ASN A 121 -11.55 -5.22 -0.79
N LEU A 122 -11.16 -5.31 0.47
CA LEU A 122 -9.95 -4.73 1.01
C LEU A 122 -9.12 -5.82 1.69
N HIS A 123 -7.93 -6.10 1.17
CA HIS A 123 -6.98 -7.02 1.77
C HIS A 123 -5.87 -6.24 2.48
N LEU A 124 -5.69 -6.48 3.75
CA LEU A 124 -4.67 -5.84 4.60
C LEU A 124 -3.61 -6.89 4.95
N VAL A 125 -2.40 -6.76 4.41
CA VAL A 125 -1.30 -7.70 4.61
C VAL A 125 -0.28 -7.09 5.57
N ALA A 126 0.02 -7.80 6.66
CA ALA A 126 0.92 -7.34 7.72
C ALA A 126 0.64 -5.88 8.14
N PRO A 127 -0.64 -5.53 8.42
CA PRO A 127 -1.07 -4.14 8.55
C PRO A 127 -0.44 -3.44 9.74
N ALA A 128 -0.10 -2.15 9.52
CA ALA A 128 0.24 -1.21 10.57
C ALA A 128 -1.04 -0.54 11.11
N ALA A 129 -1.19 -0.50 12.44
CA ALA A 129 -2.30 0.16 13.15
C ALA A 129 -1.88 1.53 13.72
N PRO A 130 -2.81 2.39 14.19
CA PRO A 130 -2.47 3.64 14.85
C PRO A 130 -1.59 3.41 16.07
N LEU A 131 -0.40 4.00 16.09
CA LEU A 131 0.62 3.74 17.12
C LEU A 131 0.20 4.13 18.54
N VAL A 132 -0.74 5.08 18.66
CA VAL A 132 -1.23 5.58 19.95
C VAL A 132 -2.27 4.65 20.61
N GLU A 133 -2.72 3.62 19.91
CA GLU A 133 -3.79 2.74 20.38
C GLU A 133 -3.29 1.46 21.06
N GLY A 134 -1.98 1.34 21.23
CA GLY A 134 -1.35 0.24 21.98
C GLY A 134 0.14 0.44 22.16
N ASN A 135 0.77 -0.43 22.94
CA ASN A 135 2.23 -0.44 23.14
C ASN A 135 2.96 -1.08 21.96
N PHE A 136 2.59 -0.67 20.72
CA PHE A 136 3.12 -1.30 19.50
C PHE A 136 4.59 -1.00 19.23
N LEU A 137 5.09 0.15 19.73
CA LEU A 137 6.49 0.54 19.54
C LEU A 137 7.46 -0.34 20.32
N ASP A 138 7.00 -0.96 21.41
CA ASP A 138 7.83 -1.83 22.25
C ASP A 138 8.18 -3.11 21.48
N GLY A 139 9.47 -3.31 21.21
CA GLY A 139 9.95 -4.47 20.44
C GLY A 139 9.73 -4.40 18.93
N MET A 140 9.17 -3.29 18.42
CA MET A 140 8.97 -3.07 16.99
C MET A 140 10.29 -2.74 16.29
N ALA A 141 10.62 -3.47 15.21
CA ALA A 141 11.86 -3.30 14.46
C ALA A 141 12.09 -1.87 13.93
N GLY A 142 11.01 -1.18 13.55
CA GLY A 142 11.03 0.23 13.14
C GLY A 142 10.69 1.23 14.25
N GLY A 143 10.53 0.80 15.50
CA GLY A 143 9.99 1.60 16.59
C GLY A 143 10.73 2.93 16.81
N VAL A 144 12.06 2.91 16.72
CA VAL A 144 12.90 4.13 16.85
C VAL A 144 12.58 5.14 15.74
N VAL A 145 12.39 4.70 14.50
CA VAL A 145 12.07 5.58 13.35
C VAL A 145 10.73 6.28 13.59
N PHE A 146 9.70 5.54 13.99
CA PHE A 146 8.38 6.09 14.28
C PHE A 146 8.37 6.99 15.50
N SER A 147 9.09 6.61 16.57
CA SER A 147 9.26 7.46 17.75
C SER A 147 9.94 8.79 17.41
N LEU A 148 10.96 8.77 16.54
CA LEU A 148 11.60 10.00 16.06
C LEU A 148 10.64 10.83 15.20
N ALA A 149 9.87 10.21 14.32
CA ALA A 149 8.89 10.92 13.48
C ALA A 149 7.80 11.61 14.33
N MET A 150 7.34 10.94 15.40
CA MET A 150 6.32 11.48 16.33
C MET A 150 6.86 12.64 17.18
N ASN A 151 8.05 12.47 17.77
CA ASN A 151 8.52 13.35 18.82
C ASN A 151 9.61 14.34 18.36
N TYR A 152 10.37 13.99 17.31
CA TYR A 152 11.51 14.75 16.81
C TYR A 152 11.55 14.75 15.25
N PRO A 153 10.56 15.37 14.55
CA PRO A 153 10.44 15.27 13.08
C PRO A 153 11.68 15.75 12.31
N ALA A 154 12.41 16.73 12.83
CA ALA A 154 13.65 17.20 12.22
C ALA A 154 14.77 16.13 12.29
N VAL A 155 14.86 15.39 13.40
CA VAL A 155 15.83 14.29 13.56
C VAL A 155 15.45 13.12 12.66
N PHE A 156 14.16 12.79 12.57
CA PHE A 156 13.66 11.79 11.62
C PHE A 156 13.99 12.18 10.17
N THR A 157 13.80 13.45 9.81
CA THR A 157 14.16 13.95 8.48
C THR A 157 15.65 13.78 8.20
N LEU A 158 16.54 14.15 9.15
CA LEU A 158 17.97 13.94 9.02
C LEU A 158 18.34 12.46 8.86
N LEU A 159 17.75 11.59 9.69
CA LEU A 159 17.93 10.13 9.58
C LEU A 159 17.53 9.63 8.18
N SER A 160 16.42 10.12 7.64
CA SER A 160 15.95 9.76 6.29
C SER A 160 16.95 10.17 5.20
N TYR A 161 17.58 11.33 5.32
CA TYR A 161 18.68 11.72 4.42
C TYR A 161 19.92 10.84 4.57
N CYS A 162 20.27 10.41 5.78
CA CYS A 162 21.35 9.43 5.99
C CYS A 162 21.01 8.08 5.33
N GLN A 163 19.78 7.61 5.46
CA GLN A 163 19.30 6.39 4.76
C GLN A 163 19.36 6.55 3.24
N SER A 164 19.00 7.73 2.71
CA SER A 164 19.15 8.04 1.28
C SER A 164 20.61 7.95 0.81
N LEU A 165 21.54 8.48 1.60
CA LEU A 165 22.96 8.38 1.28
C LEU A 165 23.44 6.91 1.29
N LEU A 166 23.02 6.11 2.26
CA LEU A 166 23.31 4.67 2.32
C LEU A 166 22.70 3.94 1.11
N ALA A 167 21.44 4.23 0.75
CA ALA A 167 20.78 3.64 -0.41
C ALA A 167 21.53 3.94 -1.72
N LYS A 168 22.17 5.10 -1.82
CA LYS A 168 22.95 5.53 -2.98
C LYS A 168 24.33 4.90 -3.03
N LEU A 169 25.06 4.89 -1.93
CA LEU A 169 26.47 4.51 -1.86
C LEU A 169 26.69 3.03 -1.53
N THR A 170 25.88 2.51 -0.60
CA THR A 170 26.04 1.16 -0.03
C THR A 170 24.68 0.49 0.21
N PRO A 171 23.88 0.23 -0.85
CA PRO A 171 22.52 -0.29 -0.71
C PRO A 171 22.46 -1.64 0.02
N ASN A 172 23.46 -2.50 -0.16
CA ASN A 172 23.53 -3.78 0.55
C ASN A 172 23.77 -3.60 2.06
N LEU A 173 24.45 -2.52 2.47
CA LEU A 173 24.60 -2.18 3.88
C LEU A 173 23.27 -1.68 4.45
N LEU A 174 22.56 -0.84 3.72
CA LEU A 174 21.21 -0.38 4.11
C LEU A 174 20.26 -1.57 4.28
N PHE A 175 20.25 -2.52 3.31
CA PHE A 175 19.47 -3.76 3.41
C PHE A 175 19.81 -4.51 4.72
N LYS A 176 21.10 -4.77 4.98
CA LYS A 176 21.53 -5.47 6.20
C LYS A 176 21.12 -4.76 7.48
N ILE A 177 21.17 -3.43 7.53
CA ILE A 177 20.74 -2.65 8.70
C ILE A 177 19.23 -2.78 8.89
N LEU A 178 18.44 -2.60 7.85
CA LEU A 178 16.97 -2.65 7.94
C LEU A 178 16.47 -4.05 8.35
N PHE A 179 17.11 -5.10 7.86
CA PHE A 179 16.71 -6.48 8.14
C PHE A 179 17.52 -7.16 9.25
N ALA A 180 18.36 -6.43 9.98
CA ALA A 180 19.20 -6.99 11.07
C ALA A 180 18.38 -7.67 12.16
N SER A 181 17.17 -7.20 12.42
CA SER A 181 16.24 -7.74 13.42
C SER A 181 15.12 -8.62 12.82
N ALA A 182 15.28 -9.10 11.57
CA ALA A 182 14.28 -9.96 10.96
C ALA A 182 13.87 -11.12 11.87
N ALA A 183 12.56 -11.42 11.92
CA ALA A 183 11.99 -12.46 12.77
C ALA A 183 11.34 -13.56 11.93
N GLY A 184 10.95 -14.67 12.55
CA GLY A 184 10.27 -15.77 11.88
C GLY A 184 10.95 -16.18 10.57
N LYS A 185 10.15 -16.51 9.55
CA LYS A 185 10.62 -16.90 8.21
C LYS A 185 11.33 -15.75 7.44
N ASP A 186 11.18 -14.50 7.85
CA ASP A 186 11.94 -13.39 7.25
C ASP A 186 13.46 -13.57 7.46
N LYS A 187 13.90 -14.28 8.53
CA LYS A 187 15.30 -14.64 8.71
C LYS A 187 15.86 -15.50 7.58
N GLU A 188 15.02 -16.35 6.99
CA GLU A 188 15.39 -17.20 5.86
C GLU A 188 15.39 -16.38 4.58
N LEU A 189 14.39 -15.51 4.39
CA LEU A 189 14.32 -14.57 3.26
C LEU A 189 15.56 -13.68 3.19
N THR A 190 16.01 -13.13 4.32
CA THR A 190 17.18 -12.23 4.35
C THR A 190 18.49 -12.92 3.96
N ARG A 191 18.55 -14.24 3.96
CA ARG A 191 19.69 -15.05 3.49
C ARG A 191 19.56 -15.40 2.00
N ASN A 192 18.38 -15.20 1.42
CA ASN A 192 18.12 -15.51 0.02
C ASN A 192 18.52 -14.30 -0.85
N ARG A 193 19.38 -14.56 -1.85
CA ARG A 193 19.84 -13.54 -2.78
C ARG A 193 18.73 -12.98 -3.66
N ASP A 194 17.72 -13.80 -3.98
CA ASP A 194 16.59 -13.34 -4.78
C ASP A 194 15.74 -12.32 -4.01
N PHE A 195 15.59 -12.48 -2.71
CA PHE A 195 14.94 -11.51 -1.85
C PHE A 195 15.75 -10.20 -1.75
N GLU A 196 17.07 -10.28 -1.60
CA GLU A 196 17.94 -9.09 -1.62
C GLU A 196 17.84 -8.36 -2.96
N ASN A 197 17.82 -9.10 -4.08
CA ASN A 197 17.65 -8.56 -5.43
C ASN A 197 16.27 -7.91 -5.63
N TYR A 198 15.23 -8.44 -5.02
CA TYR A 198 13.88 -7.88 -5.03
C TYR A 198 13.79 -6.57 -4.21
N ILE A 199 14.29 -6.58 -2.99
CA ILE A 199 14.13 -5.46 -2.04
C ILE A 199 15.07 -4.28 -2.34
N THR A 200 16.29 -4.55 -2.78
CA THR A 200 17.31 -3.48 -2.96
C THR A 200 16.89 -2.40 -3.96
N PRO A 201 16.32 -2.69 -5.14
CA PRO A 201 15.78 -1.68 -6.05
C PRO A 201 14.63 -0.87 -5.43
N ILE A 202 13.75 -1.51 -4.66
CA ILE A 202 12.63 -0.90 -3.96
C ILE A 202 13.14 0.15 -2.96
N LEU A 203 14.10 -0.22 -2.11
CA LEU A 203 14.73 0.70 -1.16
C LEU A 203 15.45 1.86 -1.87
N LYS A 204 16.17 1.59 -2.96
CA LYS A 204 16.81 2.64 -3.78
C LYS A 204 15.77 3.61 -4.35
N SER A 205 14.67 3.12 -4.86
CA SER A 205 13.59 3.95 -5.39
C SER A 205 12.98 4.83 -4.30
N CYS A 206 12.63 4.24 -3.16
CA CYS A 206 12.09 4.95 -2.01
C CYS A 206 13.02 6.09 -1.56
N PHE A 207 14.25 5.76 -1.21
CA PHE A 207 15.16 6.70 -0.55
C PHE A 207 15.86 7.68 -1.50
N ASN A 208 16.03 7.34 -2.79
CA ASN A 208 16.74 8.22 -3.74
C ASN A 208 15.79 9.00 -4.65
N LYS A 209 14.69 8.41 -5.10
CA LYS A 209 13.76 9.08 -6.00
C LYS A 209 12.62 9.77 -5.27
N SER A 210 12.13 9.14 -4.19
CA SER A 210 10.87 9.52 -3.53
C SER A 210 11.03 9.85 -2.04
N LEU A 211 12.22 10.25 -1.59
CA LEU A 211 12.55 10.50 -0.18
C LEU A 211 11.57 11.45 0.53
N LYS A 212 11.21 12.57 -0.12
CA LYS A 212 10.26 13.53 0.46
C LYS A 212 8.86 12.94 0.62
N GLY A 213 8.44 12.11 -0.34
CA GLY A 213 7.19 11.36 -0.25
C GLY A 213 7.21 10.34 0.87
N TYR A 214 8.33 9.61 1.05
CA TYR A 214 8.53 8.72 2.19
C TYR A 214 8.41 9.46 3.52
N ILE A 215 9.08 10.60 3.67
CA ILE A 215 8.99 11.43 4.89
C ILE A 215 7.55 11.88 5.15
N ARG A 216 6.83 12.33 4.11
CA ARG A 216 5.40 12.69 4.20
C ARG A 216 4.57 11.50 4.67
N ASP A 217 4.74 10.32 4.07
CA ASP A 217 3.97 9.12 4.39
C ASP A 217 4.15 8.68 5.85
N ILE A 218 5.39 8.65 6.32
CA ILE A 218 5.67 8.34 7.74
C ILE A 218 5.02 9.38 8.65
N ASN A 219 5.15 10.67 8.35
CA ASN A 219 4.53 11.73 9.15
C ASN A 219 2.99 11.62 9.17
N GLN A 220 2.36 11.21 8.06
CA GLN A 220 0.92 10.97 8.02
C GLN A 220 0.53 9.73 8.82
N TYR A 221 1.32 8.65 8.73
CA TYR A 221 1.07 7.42 9.47
C TYR A 221 1.15 7.62 11.00
N VAL A 222 2.13 8.38 11.49
CA VAL A 222 2.29 8.61 12.93
C VAL A 222 1.29 9.63 13.49
N ALA A 223 0.59 10.39 12.63
CA ALA A 223 -0.50 11.26 13.05
C ALA A 223 -1.74 10.45 13.50
N PRO A 224 -2.60 11.00 14.37
CA PRO A 224 -3.82 10.28 14.79
C PRO A 224 -4.80 10.05 13.64
N TRP A 225 -5.20 8.77 13.39
CA TRP A 225 -6.15 8.39 12.33
C TRP A 225 -7.21 7.36 12.77
N LYS A 226 -7.27 7.01 14.05
CA LYS A 226 -8.22 6.04 14.64
C LYS A 226 -9.67 6.25 14.25
N VAL A 227 -10.16 7.49 14.25
CA VAL A 227 -11.58 7.79 14.07
C VAL A 227 -12.10 7.27 12.73
N ARG A 228 -11.26 7.24 11.71
CA ARG A 228 -11.65 6.84 10.36
C ARG A 228 -11.76 5.33 10.14
N ILE A 229 -11.12 4.53 10.99
CA ILE A 229 -11.17 3.05 10.89
C ILE A 229 -12.62 2.56 11.04
N ASN A 230 -13.38 3.13 11.96
CA ASN A 230 -14.77 2.75 12.22
C ASN A 230 -15.73 3.12 11.07
N GLU A 231 -15.31 3.97 10.14
CA GLU A 231 -16.08 4.34 8.95
C GLU A 231 -15.96 3.29 7.85
N CYS A 232 -14.93 2.42 7.89
CA CYS A 232 -14.66 1.43 6.86
C CYS A 232 -15.62 0.24 6.95
N LYS A 233 -16.63 0.22 6.08
CA LYS A 233 -17.64 -0.86 5.98
C LYS A 233 -17.34 -1.85 4.85
N VAL A 234 -16.22 -1.68 4.16
CA VAL A 234 -15.78 -2.55 3.06
C VAL A 234 -15.48 -3.94 3.59
N ASN A 235 -15.82 -4.99 2.84
CA ASN A 235 -15.41 -6.36 3.17
C ASN A 235 -13.88 -6.41 3.29
N THR A 236 -13.40 -6.61 4.50
CA THR A 236 -11.97 -6.52 4.82
C THR A 236 -11.44 -7.88 5.28
N TYR A 237 -10.31 -8.28 4.73
CA TYR A 237 -9.58 -9.50 5.04
C TYR A 237 -8.18 -9.14 5.52
N ILE A 238 -7.78 -9.65 6.68
CA ILE A 238 -6.48 -9.37 7.30
C ILE A 238 -5.61 -10.61 7.24
N TRP A 239 -4.37 -10.44 6.77
CA TRP A 239 -3.34 -11.47 6.64
C TRP A 239 -2.13 -11.05 7.47
N HIS A 240 -1.70 -11.85 8.44
CA HIS A 240 -0.64 -11.42 9.33
C HIS A 240 0.29 -12.56 9.75
N GLY A 241 1.59 -12.28 9.88
CA GLY A 241 2.56 -13.22 10.42
C GLY A 241 2.59 -13.17 11.95
N ALA A 242 2.45 -14.32 12.61
CA ALA A 242 2.47 -14.38 14.08
C ALA A 242 3.82 -13.90 14.69
N SER A 243 4.91 -14.02 13.93
CA SER A 243 6.26 -13.59 14.31
C SER A 243 6.65 -12.22 13.78
N ASP A 244 5.69 -11.44 13.26
CA ASP A 244 5.95 -10.12 12.70
C ASP A 244 6.40 -9.14 13.79
N ASN A 245 7.62 -8.63 13.66
CA ASN A 245 8.17 -7.62 14.54
C ASN A 245 8.32 -6.23 13.87
N TRP A 246 7.93 -6.08 12.61
CA TRP A 246 7.80 -4.77 11.94
C TRP A 246 6.43 -4.16 12.23
N SER A 247 5.38 -4.97 12.12
CA SER A 247 4.02 -4.65 12.55
C SER A 247 3.60 -5.74 13.54
N PRO A 248 3.75 -5.57 14.85
CA PRO A 248 3.39 -6.61 15.82
C PRO A 248 1.96 -7.11 15.65
N VAL A 249 1.72 -8.41 15.85
CA VAL A 249 0.41 -9.08 15.64
C VAL A 249 -0.76 -8.41 16.38
N GLY A 250 -0.47 -7.69 17.47
CA GLY A 250 -1.45 -6.85 18.17
C GLY A 250 -2.08 -5.78 17.28
N MET A 251 -1.35 -5.29 16.26
CA MET A 251 -1.90 -4.33 15.29
C MET A 251 -3.00 -4.94 14.43
N ALA A 252 -2.80 -6.17 13.95
CA ALA A 252 -3.82 -6.89 13.18
C ALA A 252 -5.07 -7.16 14.02
N LYS A 253 -4.89 -7.60 15.26
CA LYS A 253 -6.01 -7.82 16.20
C LYS A 253 -6.79 -6.53 16.45
N TYR A 254 -6.08 -5.42 16.72
CA TYR A 254 -6.72 -4.11 16.90
C TYR A 254 -7.56 -3.71 15.68
N LEU A 255 -7.00 -3.85 14.46
CA LEU A 255 -7.72 -3.51 13.24
C LEU A 255 -8.93 -4.43 12.99
N ALA A 256 -8.81 -5.73 13.30
CA ALA A 256 -9.91 -6.68 13.20
C ALA A 256 -11.09 -6.29 14.11
N ASP A 257 -10.80 -5.83 15.32
CA ASP A 257 -11.81 -5.40 16.28
C ASP A 257 -12.47 -4.05 15.90
N MET A 258 -11.70 -3.17 15.22
CA MET A 258 -12.12 -1.80 14.93
C MET A 258 -12.77 -1.62 13.56
N ILE A 259 -12.51 -2.49 12.57
CA ILE A 259 -13.06 -2.38 11.21
C ILE A 259 -14.42 -3.11 11.15
N PRO A 260 -15.56 -2.39 10.99
CA PRO A 260 -16.88 -3.03 10.96
C PRO A 260 -17.05 -4.03 9.81
N GLY A 261 -16.32 -3.81 8.70
CA GLY A 261 -16.34 -4.67 7.52
C GLY A 261 -15.41 -5.89 7.61
N CYS A 262 -14.69 -6.11 8.72
CA CYS A 262 -13.74 -7.22 8.85
C CYS A 262 -14.47 -8.58 8.78
N LYS A 263 -14.08 -9.41 7.81
CA LYS A 263 -14.66 -10.74 7.53
C LYS A 263 -13.80 -11.87 8.04
N ASN A 264 -12.49 -11.71 7.95
CA ASN A 264 -11.53 -12.75 8.35
C ASN A 264 -10.20 -12.15 8.74
N THR A 265 -9.52 -12.80 9.68
CA THR A 265 -8.15 -12.50 10.07
C THR A 265 -7.36 -13.81 10.10
N GLU A 266 -6.45 -13.98 9.14
CA GLU A 266 -5.56 -15.12 9.06
C GLU A 266 -4.21 -14.76 9.69
N VAL A 267 -3.91 -15.39 10.83
CA VAL A 267 -2.62 -15.26 11.52
C VAL A 267 -1.79 -16.50 11.22
N MET A 268 -0.68 -16.32 10.52
CA MET A 268 0.18 -17.41 10.02
C MET A 268 1.34 -17.66 10.98
N GLU A 269 1.36 -18.84 11.61
CA GLU A 269 2.40 -19.26 12.56
C GLU A 269 3.78 -19.36 11.87
N GLY A 270 4.79 -18.79 12.52
CA GLY A 270 6.18 -18.77 12.03
C GLY A 270 6.46 -17.74 10.92
N PHE A 271 5.45 -17.14 10.31
CA PHE A 271 5.64 -16.07 9.33
C PHE A 271 5.86 -14.72 10.00
N SER A 272 6.57 -13.84 9.33
CA SER A 272 6.83 -12.46 9.74
C SER A 272 6.32 -11.50 8.64
N HIS A 273 6.91 -10.35 8.48
CA HIS A 273 6.42 -9.25 7.66
C HIS A 273 6.36 -9.59 6.16
N TYR A 274 7.53 -9.76 5.54
CA TYR A 274 7.63 -10.06 4.11
C TYR A 274 7.25 -11.50 3.79
N SER A 275 7.61 -12.46 4.64
CA SER A 275 7.18 -13.84 4.43
C SER A 275 5.65 -13.98 4.44
N CYS A 276 4.95 -13.17 5.25
CA CYS A 276 3.50 -13.06 5.20
C CYS A 276 3.01 -12.54 3.84
N LEU A 277 3.63 -11.48 3.29
CA LEU A 277 3.28 -10.95 1.98
C LEU A 277 3.45 -12.01 0.87
N PHE A 278 4.59 -12.72 0.88
CA PHE A 278 4.86 -13.76 -0.12
C PHE A 278 3.89 -14.93 -0.04
N GLU A 279 3.49 -15.33 1.19
CA GLU A 279 2.54 -16.41 1.40
C GLU A 279 1.10 -16.04 1.08
N SER A 280 0.70 -14.79 1.38
CA SER A 280 -0.69 -14.34 1.17
C SER A 280 -0.97 -13.95 -0.28
N ALA A 281 0.02 -13.50 -1.06
CA ALA A 281 -0.18 -13.02 -2.42
C ALA A 281 -0.92 -14.01 -3.34
N PRO A 282 -0.53 -15.31 -3.46
CA PRO A 282 -1.29 -16.27 -4.26
C PRO A 282 -2.71 -16.51 -3.74
N LYS A 283 -2.90 -16.58 -2.42
CA LYS A 283 -4.21 -16.81 -1.79
C LYS A 283 -5.17 -15.64 -2.06
N ILE A 284 -4.66 -14.41 -1.96
CA ILE A 284 -5.44 -13.20 -2.27
C ILE A 284 -5.85 -13.20 -3.73
N CYS A 285 -4.92 -13.48 -4.66
CA CYS A 285 -5.25 -13.52 -6.08
C CYS A 285 -6.30 -14.59 -6.40
N GLN A 286 -6.19 -15.77 -5.80
CA GLN A 286 -7.18 -16.83 -5.95
C GLN A 286 -8.56 -16.38 -5.44
N GLN A 287 -8.64 -15.83 -4.22
CA GLN A 287 -9.90 -15.36 -3.63
C GLN A 287 -10.56 -14.29 -4.52
N LEU A 288 -9.79 -13.30 -4.99
CA LEU A 288 -10.30 -12.22 -5.84
C LEU A 288 -10.81 -12.73 -7.20
N ALA A 289 -10.24 -13.80 -7.74
CA ALA A 289 -10.70 -14.42 -8.97
C ALA A 289 -12.00 -15.22 -8.77
N GLU A 290 -12.10 -16.00 -7.69
CA GLU A 290 -13.28 -16.79 -7.34
C GLU A 290 -14.51 -15.89 -7.11
N GLU A 291 -14.36 -14.80 -6.39
CA GLU A 291 -15.44 -13.83 -6.14
C GLU A 291 -15.93 -13.14 -7.44
N SER A 292 -15.08 -13.04 -8.46
CA SER A 292 -15.44 -12.48 -9.76
C SER A 292 -16.34 -13.40 -10.58
N GLN A 293 -16.32 -14.71 -10.31
CA GLN A 293 -17.12 -15.72 -11.02
C GLN A 293 -18.52 -15.91 -10.40
N VAL A 294 -18.76 -15.38 -9.21
CA VAL A 294 -20.02 -15.49 -8.45
C VAL A 294 -20.98 -14.33 -8.72
N ILE A 295 -20.90 -13.65 -9.86
CA ILE A 295 -21.99 -12.74 -10.27
C ILE A 295 -23.16 -13.61 -10.71
N PRO A 296 -24.34 -13.59 -10.03
CA PRO A 296 -25.47 -14.41 -10.40
C PRO A 296 -25.93 -14.05 -11.83
N TYR A 297 -26.12 -15.05 -12.64
CA TYR A 297 -26.73 -14.98 -13.99
C TYR A 297 -28.25 -14.71 -13.89
N ASP A 298 -28.67 -13.77 -13.07
CA ASP A 298 -30.09 -13.54 -12.74
C ASP A 298 -30.58 -12.11 -13.05
N ALA A 299 -30.03 -11.46 -14.06
CA ALA A 299 -30.50 -10.15 -14.49
C ALA A 299 -30.68 -9.98 -16.02
N ALA A 300 -30.98 -11.04 -16.77
CA ALA A 300 -31.28 -10.90 -18.18
C ALA A 300 -32.28 -11.97 -18.68
N MET A 301 -33.52 -11.93 -18.19
CA MET A 301 -34.67 -12.42 -18.94
C MET A 301 -35.66 -11.26 -19.06
N PRO A 302 -35.82 -10.64 -20.24
CA PRO A 302 -36.98 -9.83 -20.50
C PRO A 302 -38.21 -10.81 -20.61
N ASN A 303 -39.19 -10.58 -19.78
CA ASN A 303 -40.50 -11.21 -19.90
C ASN A 303 -41.08 -10.83 -21.29
N TYR A 304 -41.26 -11.82 -22.17
CA TYR A 304 -42.13 -11.75 -23.31
C TYR A 304 -43.54 -12.14 -22.90
#